data_483732037d989adc1228817bd9350149
#
_entry.id   483732037d989adc1228817bd9350149
#
_cell.length_a   1.000
_cell.length_b   1.000
_cell.length_c   1.000
_cell.angle_alpha   90.00
_cell.angle_beta   90.00
_cell.angle_gamma   90.00
#
_symmetry.space_group_name_H-M   'P 1'
#
loop_
_entity.id
_entity.type
_entity.pdbx_description
1 polymer ?
#
loop_
_entity_poly.entity_id
_entity_poly.type
_entity_poly.pdbx_seq_one_letter_code
_entity_poly.pdbx_strand_id
1 'polypeptide(L)'
;MRVGVDGVVAGGEVYRARVRNRAKLAYNAVAAWLDGRGPLPPAAAAVKGLDANLRRQDTLAQAMKAERHRRGSLALHTMEARAVFDGDALADLQADEENRARQLIEDFMIAANGVAAKFLATRGVASLRRILKTPERWDRIVVLAAEHGGHLPATPDAGALAAFLVSRRDADRDTFEDLSLAVVKLLGKGEYALSRPGQEPPGHFALGVRDYAHSTAPNRRFPDLITQRLVKSALADRPPAYGADELDGLARHCTEQEDDAAKIERQVRKSAAALLLEGRVGERFAALVTGAADKGTWVRITRPPVEGRLVRGFEGLDVGDRVEVTLKSTDVERGFIDFERR
;
A
#
# COMPACT_ATOMS: atom_id res chain seq x y z
N MET A 1 -1.29 -22.99 -4.98
CA MET A 1 -0.40 -22.42 -6.02
C MET A 1 0.96 -23.10 -5.98
N ARG A 2 1.61 -23.17 -7.14
CA ARG A 2 2.99 -23.69 -7.29
C ARG A 2 3.91 -22.50 -7.54
N VAL A 3 4.93 -22.37 -6.69
CA VAL A 3 5.92 -21.29 -6.76
C VAL A 3 7.29 -21.92 -6.98
N GLY A 4 7.99 -21.46 -7.99
CA GLY A 4 9.38 -21.85 -8.26
C GLY A 4 10.35 -21.26 -7.24
N VAL A 5 11.55 -21.80 -7.18
CA VAL A 5 12.63 -21.25 -6.32
C VAL A 5 13.06 -19.86 -6.75
N ASP A 6 12.77 -19.48 -7.99
CA ASP A 6 12.97 -18.16 -8.59
C ASP A 6 11.86 -17.14 -8.25
N GLY A 7 10.84 -17.57 -7.49
CA GLY A 7 9.69 -16.75 -7.11
C GLY A 7 8.58 -16.67 -8.17
N VAL A 8 8.74 -17.35 -9.31
CA VAL A 8 7.70 -17.36 -10.34
C VAL A 8 6.52 -18.22 -9.90
N VAL A 9 5.30 -17.64 -9.95
CA VAL A 9 4.06 -18.39 -9.75
C VAL A 9 3.72 -19.14 -11.04
N ALA A 10 4.12 -20.40 -11.12
CA ALA A 10 3.95 -21.26 -12.30
C ALA A 10 2.51 -21.69 -12.53
N GLY A 11 1.65 -21.61 -11.52
CA GLY A 11 0.24 -21.95 -11.62
C GLY A 11 -0.45 -22.08 -10.28
N GLY A 12 -1.75 -22.26 -10.32
CA GLY A 12 -2.56 -22.45 -9.11
C GLY A 12 -3.83 -23.20 -9.40
N GLU A 13 -4.32 -23.85 -8.37
CA GLU A 13 -5.62 -24.50 -8.35
C GLU A 13 -6.49 -23.83 -7.29
N VAL A 14 -7.77 -23.70 -7.59
CA VAL A 14 -8.77 -23.18 -6.66
C VAL A 14 -9.76 -24.28 -6.38
N TYR A 15 -9.94 -24.65 -5.12
CA TYR A 15 -10.87 -25.68 -4.69
C TYR A 15 -11.45 -25.38 -3.32
N ARG A 16 -12.56 -26.05 -2.99
CA ARG A 16 -13.18 -25.96 -1.66
C ARG A 16 -12.42 -26.85 -0.68
N ALA A 17 -12.11 -26.29 0.49
CA ALA A 17 -11.42 -27.03 1.54
C ALA A 17 -12.03 -26.73 2.92
N ARG A 18 -11.91 -27.72 3.83
CA ARG A 18 -12.07 -27.50 5.27
C ARG A 18 -10.68 -27.36 5.86
N VAL A 19 -10.43 -26.22 6.49
CA VAL A 19 -9.13 -25.93 7.13
C VAL A 19 -9.26 -25.96 8.65
N ARG A 20 -8.19 -26.39 9.32
CA ARG A 20 -8.07 -26.34 10.78
C ARG A 20 -6.91 -25.44 11.13
N ASN A 21 -7.18 -24.34 11.84
CA ASN A 21 -6.13 -23.51 12.39
C ASN A 21 -5.35 -24.29 13.44
N ARG A 22 -4.03 -24.34 13.32
CA ARG A 22 -3.12 -25.06 14.24
C ARG A 22 -2.38 -24.10 15.16
N ALA A 23 -2.15 -22.86 14.75
CA ALA A 23 -1.48 -21.85 15.55
C ALA A 23 -1.98 -20.45 15.19
N LYS A 24 -2.21 -19.61 16.20
CA LYS A 24 -2.43 -18.19 16.03
C LYS A 24 -1.11 -17.48 16.35
N LEU A 25 -0.57 -16.79 15.36
CA LEU A 25 0.76 -16.16 15.43
C LEU A 25 0.63 -14.64 15.32
N ALA A 26 1.45 -13.93 16.11
CA ALA A 26 1.57 -12.47 16.02
C ALA A 26 2.71 -12.10 15.05
N TYR A 27 2.48 -11.13 14.18
CA TYR A 27 3.46 -10.66 13.19
C TYR A 27 4.80 -10.29 13.82
N ASN A 28 4.78 -9.49 14.90
CA ASN A 28 6.01 -9.00 15.53
C ASN A 28 6.85 -10.15 16.10
N ALA A 29 6.22 -11.16 16.71
CA ALA A 29 6.93 -12.31 17.27
C ALA A 29 7.55 -13.20 16.17
N VAL A 30 6.82 -13.42 15.06
CA VAL A 30 7.34 -14.18 13.91
C VAL A 30 8.46 -13.42 13.21
N ALA A 31 8.30 -12.10 13.02
CA ALA A 31 9.33 -11.25 12.41
C ALA A 31 10.61 -11.26 13.24
N ALA A 32 10.52 -11.04 14.57
CA ALA A 32 11.67 -11.07 15.46
C ALA A 32 12.42 -12.41 15.42
N TRP A 33 11.68 -13.52 15.32
CA TRP A 33 12.30 -14.84 15.18
C TRP A 33 12.95 -15.04 13.81
N LEU A 34 12.30 -14.65 12.71
CA LEU A 34 12.86 -14.74 11.35
C LEU A 34 14.13 -13.90 11.19
N ASP A 35 14.21 -12.76 11.87
CA ASP A 35 15.35 -11.84 11.88
C ASP A 35 16.45 -12.26 12.86
N GLY A 36 16.26 -13.34 13.64
CA GLY A 36 17.20 -13.79 14.66
C GLY A 36 17.25 -12.91 15.92
N ARG A 37 16.29 -12.00 16.10
CA ARG A 37 16.19 -11.06 17.23
C ARG A 37 15.34 -11.59 18.39
N GLY A 38 14.69 -12.74 18.22
CA GLY A 38 13.82 -13.34 19.23
C GLY A 38 13.67 -14.85 19.10
N PRO A 39 13.08 -15.51 20.11
CA PRO A 39 12.83 -16.95 20.10
C PRO A 39 11.68 -17.33 19.15
N LEU A 40 11.62 -18.61 18.78
CA LEU A 40 10.46 -19.16 18.09
C LEU A 40 9.20 -18.97 18.95
N PRO A 41 8.11 -18.39 18.41
CA PRO A 41 6.87 -18.22 19.16
C PRO A 41 6.36 -19.55 19.73
N PRO A 42 5.95 -19.64 21.01
CA PRO A 42 5.51 -20.88 21.64
C PRO A 42 4.40 -21.63 20.87
N ALA A 43 3.45 -20.86 20.31
CA ALA A 43 2.38 -21.44 19.47
C ALA A 43 2.90 -22.07 18.18
N ALA A 44 4.02 -21.59 17.64
CA ALA A 44 4.67 -22.21 16.48
C ALA A 44 5.47 -23.45 16.91
N ALA A 45 6.20 -23.39 18.02
CA ALA A 45 6.96 -24.50 18.57
C ALA A 45 6.09 -25.72 18.93
N ALA A 46 4.85 -25.46 19.36
CA ALA A 46 3.88 -26.52 19.67
C ALA A 46 3.38 -27.33 18.44
N VAL A 47 3.65 -26.86 17.22
CA VAL A 47 3.23 -27.54 15.99
C VAL A 47 4.45 -28.09 15.25
N LYS A 48 4.58 -29.42 15.21
CA LYS A 48 5.72 -30.12 14.60
C LYS A 48 5.93 -29.65 13.14
N GLY A 49 7.13 -29.14 12.84
CA GLY A 49 7.56 -28.74 11.51
C GLY A 49 7.03 -27.38 11.06
N LEU A 50 6.30 -26.62 11.91
CA LEU A 50 5.81 -25.30 11.55
C LEU A 50 6.94 -24.28 11.41
N ASP A 51 8.00 -24.40 12.21
CA ASP A 51 9.22 -23.61 12.10
C ASP A 51 9.89 -23.72 10.73
N ALA A 52 10.11 -24.96 10.27
CA ALA A 52 10.67 -25.22 8.94
C ALA A 52 9.73 -24.72 7.81
N ASN A 53 8.42 -24.86 8.01
CA ASN A 53 7.42 -24.35 7.06
C ASN A 53 7.44 -22.82 6.97
N LEU A 54 7.48 -22.11 8.11
CA LEU A 54 7.57 -20.64 8.15
C LEU A 54 8.85 -20.12 7.46
N ARG A 55 10.01 -20.78 7.71
CA ARG A 55 11.26 -20.41 7.01
C ARG A 55 11.16 -20.62 5.51
N ARG A 56 10.56 -21.73 5.07
CA ARG A 56 10.32 -21.97 3.64
C ARG A 56 9.38 -20.94 3.02
N GLN A 57 8.30 -20.60 3.72
CA GLN A 57 7.39 -19.55 3.28
C GLN A 57 8.13 -18.21 3.16
N ASP A 58 8.95 -17.84 4.15
CA ASP A 58 9.74 -16.62 4.10
C ASP A 58 10.71 -16.61 2.89
N THR A 59 11.43 -17.70 2.66
CA THR A 59 12.31 -17.82 1.48
C THR A 59 11.57 -17.63 0.16
N LEU A 60 10.39 -18.26 0.03
CA LEU A 60 9.55 -18.13 -1.17
C LEU A 60 8.96 -16.73 -1.31
N ALA A 61 8.55 -16.10 -0.20
CA ALA A 61 8.05 -14.72 -0.20
C ALA A 61 9.12 -13.74 -0.71
N GLN A 62 10.35 -13.85 -0.19
CA GLN A 62 11.48 -13.04 -0.67
C GLN A 62 11.76 -13.26 -2.16
N ALA A 63 11.70 -14.50 -2.64
CA ALA A 63 11.88 -14.81 -4.07
C ALA A 63 10.74 -14.20 -4.92
N MET A 64 9.47 -14.32 -4.48
CA MET A 64 8.32 -13.70 -5.16
C MET A 64 8.42 -12.18 -5.19
N LYS A 65 8.85 -11.56 -4.09
CA LYS A 65 9.12 -10.12 -4.02
C LYS A 65 10.18 -9.70 -5.03
N ALA A 66 11.33 -10.39 -5.04
CA ALA A 66 12.42 -10.12 -5.99
C ALA A 66 11.96 -10.25 -7.45
N GLU A 67 11.16 -11.27 -7.77
CA GLU A 67 10.60 -11.45 -9.11
C GLU A 67 9.65 -10.32 -9.50
N ARG A 68 8.77 -9.88 -8.59
CA ARG A 68 7.91 -8.71 -8.88
C ARG A 68 8.71 -7.44 -9.10
N HIS A 69 9.78 -7.21 -8.32
CA HIS A 69 10.67 -6.07 -8.53
C HIS A 69 11.32 -6.11 -9.92
N ARG A 70 11.77 -7.29 -10.39
CA ARG A 70 12.29 -7.45 -11.77
C ARG A 70 11.25 -7.13 -12.84
N ARG A 71 9.95 -7.30 -12.53
CA ARG A 71 8.82 -6.95 -13.42
C ARG A 71 8.33 -5.51 -13.27
N GLY A 72 9.01 -4.69 -12.46
CA GLY A 72 8.66 -3.28 -12.27
C GLY A 72 7.76 -3.00 -11.08
N SER A 73 7.62 -3.91 -10.11
CA SER A 73 6.96 -3.58 -8.85
C SER A 73 7.79 -2.55 -8.08
N LEU A 74 7.13 -1.45 -7.69
CA LEU A 74 7.78 -0.36 -6.99
C LEU A 74 8.11 -0.74 -5.54
N ALA A 75 9.34 -0.47 -5.12
CA ALA A 75 9.77 -0.59 -3.72
C ALA A 75 9.52 0.74 -3.01
N LEU A 76 8.26 1.06 -2.74
CA LEU A 76 7.86 2.28 -2.05
C LEU A 76 7.82 2.05 -0.55
N HIS A 77 8.38 2.99 0.18
CA HIS A 77 8.40 3.01 1.64
C HIS A 77 7.62 4.23 2.12
N THR A 78 6.48 4.03 2.74
CA THR A 78 5.73 5.13 3.36
C THR A 78 5.63 4.89 4.85
N MET A 79 6.14 5.83 5.63
CA MET A 79 5.89 5.83 7.07
C MET A 79 4.40 6.11 7.33
N GLU A 80 3.68 5.12 7.83
CA GLU A 80 2.38 5.34 8.44
C GLU A 80 2.56 5.66 9.92
N ALA A 81 1.99 6.78 10.36
CA ALA A 81 2.00 7.13 11.76
C ALA A 81 0.89 6.39 12.49
N ARG A 82 1.25 5.69 13.57
CA ARG A 82 0.31 5.04 14.50
C ARG A 82 0.25 5.83 15.79
N ALA A 83 -0.96 6.16 16.23
CA ALA A 83 -1.18 6.77 17.53
C ALA A 83 -0.81 5.78 18.65
N VAL A 84 -0.02 6.24 19.60
CA VAL A 84 0.35 5.53 20.81
C VAL A 84 -0.33 6.20 21.99
N PHE A 85 -1.08 5.42 22.78
CA PHE A 85 -1.82 5.91 23.91
C PHE A 85 -1.17 5.41 25.21
N ASP A 86 -1.18 6.28 26.22
CA ASP A 86 -0.93 5.93 27.62
C ASP A 86 -2.25 6.09 28.37
N GLY A 87 -2.94 4.96 28.65
CA GLY A 87 -4.33 4.97 29.04
C GLY A 87 -5.21 5.56 27.93
N ASP A 88 -5.98 6.60 28.24
CA ASP A 88 -6.83 7.32 27.29
C ASP A 88 -6.14 8.57 26.68
N ALA A 89 -4.91 8.89 27.11
CA ALA A 89 -4.15 10.03 26.62
C ALA A 89 -3.29 9.65 25.40
N LEU A 90 -3.32 10.47 24.37
CA LEU A 90 -2.42 10.35 23.23
C LEU A 90 -1.00 10.74 23.65
N ALA A 91 -0.09 9.76 23.70
CA ALA A 91 1.29 9.97 24.12
C ALA A 91 2.24 10.29 22.98
N ASP A 92 2.05 9.66 21.80
CA ASP A 92 2.98 9.80 20.67
C ASP A 92 2.33 9.40 19.32
N LEU A 93 2.98 9.78 18.23
CA LEU A 93 2.75 9.27 16.88
C LEU A 93 4.02 8.57 16.39
N GLN A 94 4.01 7.25 16.40
CA GLN A 94 5.15 6.44 16.00
C GLN A 94 5.01 5.94 14.56
N ALA A 95 6.12 5.95 13.81
CA ALA A 95 6.18 5.31 12.51
C ALA A 95 6.01 3.79 12.66
N ASP A 96 5.19 3.17 11.81
CA ASP A 96 5.06 1.71 11.76
C ASP A 96 6.29 1.15 11.03
N GLU A 97 7.11 0.36 11.73
CA GLU A 97 8.32 -0.22 11.17
C GLU A 97 8.00 -1.35 10.18
N GLU A 98 8.89 -1.55 9.20
CA GLU A 98 8.83 -2.71 8.32
C GLU A 98 8.79 -4.01 9.12
N ASN A 99 7.84 -4.88 8.79
CA ASN A 99 7.65 -6.14 9.46
C ASN A 99 7.75 -7.30 8.48
N ARG A 100 8.84 -8.08 8.58
CA ARG A 100 9.13 -9.20 7.68
C ARG A 100 8.00 -10.23 7.59
N ALA A 101 7.29 -10.48 8.68
CA ALA A 101 6.17 -11.42 8.67
C ALA A 101 4.92 -10.82 8.00
N ARG A 102 4.71 -9.49 8.07
CA ARG A 102 3.68 -8.81 7.27
C ARG A 102 4.01 -8.89 5.78
N GLN A 103 5.26 -8.64 5.40
CA GLN A 103 5.72 -8.76 4.02
C GLN A 103 5.53 -10.17 3.48
N LEU A 104 5.85 -11.21 4.26
CA LEU A 104 5.60 -12.60 3.90
C LEU A 104 4.13 -12.82 3.52
N ILE A 105 3.20 -12.36 4.37
CA ILE A 105 1.76 -12.52 4.10
C ILE A 105 1.33 -11.69 2.90
N GLU A 106 1.85 -10.47 2.73
CA GLU A 106 1.57 -9.62 1.57
C GLU A 106 1.95 -10.31 0.26
N ASP A 107 3.15 -10.89 0.18
CA ASP A 107 3.65 -11.57 -1.01
C ASP A 107 2.76 -12.78 -1.39
N PHE A 108 2.39 -13.61 -0.41
CA PHE A 108 1.47 -14.71 -0.63
C PHE A 108 0.05 -14.23 -0.99
N MET A 109 -0.41 -13.15 -0.39
CA MET A 109 -1.70 -12.55 -0.68
C MET A 109 -1.76 -12.01 -2.12
N ILE A 110 -0.72 -11.32 -2.58
CA ILE A 110 -0.62 -10.84 -3.97
C ILE A 110 -0.66 -12.03 -4.93
N ALA A 111 0.11 -13.08 -4.66
CA ALA A 111 0.14 -14.27 -5.49
C ALA A 111 -1.23 -14.99 -5.51
N ALA A 112 -1.89 -15.15 -4.37
CA ALA A 112 -3.21 -15.78 -4.27
C ALA A 112 -4.29 -14.97 -4.99
N ASN A 113 -4.25 -13.65 -4.88
CA ASN A 113 -5.14 -12.74 -5.60
C ASN A 113 -4.96 -12.83 -7.13
N GLY A 114 -3.72 -12.95 -7.61
CA GLY A 114 -3.43 -13.20 -9.02
C GLY A 114 -3.97 -14.55 -9.50
N VAL A 115 -3.83 -15.61 -8.69
CA VAL A 115 -4.40 -16.94 -9.02
C VAL A 115 -5.93 -16.88 -9.10
N ALA A 116 -6.60 -16.21 -8.17
CA ALA A 116 -8.06 -16.07 -8.20
C ALA A 116 -8.53 -15.27 -9.41
N ALA A 117 -7.84 -14.19 -9.75
CA ALA A 117 -8.11 -13.39 -10.94
C ALA A 117 -7.99 -14.21 -12.23
N LYS A 118 -6.89 -14.95 -12.39
CA LYS A 118 -6.63 -15.82 -13.53
C LYS A 118 -7.63 -16.97 -13.61
N PHE A 119 -8.02 -17.57 -12.48
CA PHE A 119 -9.04 -18.62 -12.44
C PHE A 119 -10.37 -18.13 -13.01
N LEU A 120 -10.86 -16.96 -12.60
CA LEU A 120 -12.10 -16.38 -13.13
C LEU A 120 -11.98 -16.04 -14.61
N ALA A 121 -10.86 -15.47 -15.04
CA ALA A 121 -10.61 -15.14 -16.45
C ALA A 121 -10.62 -16.39 -17.35
N THR A 122 -9.97 -17.49 -16.93
CA THR A 122 -9.93 -18.75 -17.68
C THR A 122 -11.30 -19.45 -17.74
N ARG A 123 -12.21 -19.16 -16.80
CA ARG A 123 -13.60 -19.63 -16.81
C ARG A 123 -14.54 -18.70 -17.57
N GLY A 124 -14.04 -17.65 -18.21
CA GLY A 124 -14.86 -16.69 -18.93
C GLY A 124 -15.79 -15.87 -18.03
N VAL A 125 -15.44 -15.69 -16.76
CA VAL A 125 -16.27 -14.98 -15.78
C VAL A 125 -15.81 -13.53 -15.66
N ALA A 126 -16.72 -12.57 -15.91
CA ALA A 126 -16.51 -11.17 -15.60
C ALA A 126 -16.28 -10.97 -14.10
N SER A 127 -15.35 -10.10 -13.71
CA SER A 127 -14.98 -9.95 -12.30
C SER A 127 -14.31 -8.61 -12.01
N LEU A 128 -14.22 -8.26 -10.74
CA LEU A 128 -13.56 -7.04 -10.29
C LEU A 128 -12.04 -7.20 -10.31
N ARG A 129 -11.35 -6.13 -10.71
CA ARG A 129 -9.90 -5.98 -10.59
C ARG A 129 -9.58 -4.79 -9.70
N ARG A 130 -8.53 -4.94 -8.90
CA ARG A 130 -7.90 -3.80 -8.22
C ARG A 130 -6.81 -3.27 -9.13
N ILE A 131 -6.98 -2.03 -9.58
CA ILE A 131 -6.08 -1.41 -10.55
C ILE A 131 -5.45 -0.16 -9.97
N LEU A 132 -4.28 0.17 -10.47
CA LEU A 132 -3.67 1.49 -10.35
C LEU A 132 -3.27 1.91 -11.75
N LYS A 133 -3.90 2.96 -12.24
CA LYS A 133 -3.62 3.50 -13.58
C LYS A 133 -2.21 4.06 -13.66
N THR A 134 -1.78 4.29 -14.87
CA THR A 134 -0.57 5.07 -15.16
C THR A 134 -0.70 6.45 -14.52
N PRO A 135 0.35 6.95 -13.84
CA PRO A 135 0.31 8.26 -13.18
C PRO A 135 0.01 9.41 -14.15
N GLU A 136 -0.98 10.22 -13.84
CA GLU A 136 -1.32 11.41 -14.65
C GLU A 136 -0.22 12.47 -14.58
N ARG A 137 0.49 12.57 -13.45
CA ARG A 137 1.60 13.52 -13.21
C ARG A 137 2.96 12.85 -13.38
N TRP A 138 3.12 12.05 -14.44
CA TRP A 138 4.39 11.39 -14.73
C TRP A 138 5.52 12.36 -15.01
N ASP A 139 5.23 13.49 -15.63
CA ASP A 139 6.15 14.60 -15.86
C ASP A 139 6.81 15.08 -14.56
N ARG A 140 6.03 15.24 -13.50
CA ARG A 140 6.57 15.61 -12.19
C ARG A 140 7.43 14.50 -11.57
N ILE A 141 7.09 13.22 -11.77
CA ILE A 141 7.93 12.10 -11.34
C ILE A 141 9.28 12.12 -12.08
N VAL A 142 9.28 12.45 -13.38
CA VAL A 142 10.51 12.61 -14.19
C VAL A 142 11.39 13.74 -13.63
N VAL A 143 10.80 14.90 -13.34
CA VAL A 143 11.51 16.04 -12.73
C VAL A 143 12.07 15.66 -11.37
N LEU A 144 11.27 15.05 -10.51
CA LEU A 144 11.69 14.60 -9.18
C LEU A 144 12.86 13.59 -9.26
N ALA A 145 12.82 12.69 -10.23
CA ALA A 145 13.93 11.76 -10.45
C ALA A 145 15.21 12.48 -10.86
N ALA A 146 15.12 13.49 -11.73
CA ALA A 146 16.27 14.30 -12.16
C ALA A 146 16.88 15.12 -11.00
N GLU A 147 16.05 15.69 -10.12
CA GLU A 147 16.48 16.38 -8.89
C GLU A 147 17.31 15.46 -7.97
N HIS A 148 17.06 14.15 -8.03
CA HIS A 148 17.79 13.13 -7.27
C HIS A 148 18.87 12.41 -8.11
N GLY A 149 19.29 12.99 -9.24
CA GLY A 149 20.36 12.45 -10.10
C GLY A 149 19.99 11.22 -10.90
N GLY A 150 18.68 10.93 -11.05
CA GLY A 150 18.14 9.84 -11.88
C GLY A 150 17.69 10.33 -13.24
N HIS A 151 17.40 9.37 -14.13
CA HIS A 151 16.82 9.65 -15.43
C HIS A 151 15.68 8.67 -15.70
N LEU A 152 14.49 9.21 -16.00
CA LEU A 152 13.32 8.44 -16.37
C LEU A 152 12.88 8.80 -17.81
N PRO A 153 12.31 7.86 -18.57
CA PRO A 153 11.77 8.17 -19.90
C PRO A 153 10.58 9.14 -19.80
N ALA A 154 10.32 9.88 -20.88
CA ALA A 154 9.19 10.80 -20.95
C ALA A 154 7.82 10.09 -20.88
N THR A 155 7.76 8.84 -21.35
CA THR A 155 6.57 8.00 -21.24
C THR A 155 6.62 7.16 -19.95
N PRO A 156 5.49 6.98 -19.25
CA PRO A 156 5.45 6.21 -18.01
C PRO A 156 5.98 4.78 -18.17
N ASP A 157 6.96 4.44 -17.34
CA ASP A 157 7.62 3.14 -17.29
C ASP A 157 7.82 2.71 -15.84
N ALA A 158 7.06 1.70 -15.41
CA ALA A 158 7.12 1.17 -14.05
C ALA A 158 8.48 0.50 -13.75
N GLY A 159 9.10 -0.14 -14.75
CA GLY A 159 10.41 -0.80 -14.60
C GLY A 159 11.52 0.22 -14.38
N ALA A 160 11.55 1.28 -15.20
CA ALA A 160 12.50 2.37 -15.03
C ALA A 160 12.34 3.07 -13.68
N LEU A 161 11.11 3.33 -13.25
CA LEU A 161 10.83 3.92 -11.94
C LEU A 161 11.25 2.97 -10.80
N ALA A 162 10.99 1.68 -10.91
CA ALA A 162 11.41 0.70 -9.92
C ALA A 162 12.93 0.64 -9.77
N ALA A 163 13.67 0.61 -10.89
CA ALA A 163 15.12 0.61 -10.90
C ALA A 163 15.70 1.89 -10.26
N PHE A 164 15.12 3.05 -10.58
CA PHE A 164 15.50 4.32 -9.97
C PHE A 164 15.28 4.30 -8.45
N LEU A 165 14.09 3.88 -7.97
CA LEU A 165 13.79 3.83 -6.54
C LEU A 165 14.72 2.89 -5.77
N VAL A 166 15.05 1.73 -6.32
CA VAL A 166 16.02 0.80 -5.71
C VAL A 166 17.38 1.47 -5.60
N SER A 167 17.88 2.09 -6.67
CA SER A 167 19.15 2.82 -6.68
C SER A 167 19.20 3.93 -5.61
N ARG A 168 18.09 4.66 -5.41
CA ARG A 168 18.04 5.73 -4.40
C ARG A 168 17.98 5.20 -2.99
N ARG A 169 17.22 4.15 -2.74
CA ARG A 169 17.16 3.49 -1.43
C ARG A 169 18.52 2.99 -0.97
N ASP A 170 19.28 2.41 -1.90
CA ASP A 170 20.60 1.82 -1.60
C ASP A 170 21.69 2.91 -1.43
N ALA A 171 21.50 4.10 -2.05
CA ALA A 171 22.43 5.22 -1.96
C ALA A 171 22.21 6.09 -0.71
N ASP A 172 20.96 6.37 -0.35
CA ASP A 172 20.60 7.26 0.76
C ASP A 172 19.23 6.87 1.35
N ARG A 173 19.26 6.18 2.47
CA ARG A 173 18.05 5.70 3.16
C ARG A 173 17.27 6.84 3.82
N ASP A 174 17.96 7.86 4.30
CA ASP A 174 17.32 8.95 5.07
C ASP A 174 16.47 9.84 4.17
N THR A 175 16.91 10.08 2.94
CA THR A 175 16.16 10.86 1.96
C THR A 175 15.18 10.02 1.13
N PHE A 176 15.36 8.69 1.12
CA PHE A 176 14.50 7.78 0.36
C PHE A 176 13.05 7.77 0.83
N GLU A 177 12.80 7.96 2.12
CA GLU A 177 11.44 8.00 2.66
C GLU A 177 10.64 9.19 2.12
N ASP A 178 11.27 10.35 2.03
CA ASP A 178 10.67 11.56 1.46
C ASP A 178 10.40 11.40 -0.04
N LEU A 179 11.38 10.86 -0.78
CA LEU A 179 11.24 10.55 -2.20
C LEU A 179 10.12 9.55 -2.45
N SER A 180 10.07 8.48 -1.65
CA SER A 180 9.05 7.46 -1.73
C SER A 180 7.65 8.03 -1.49
N LEU A 181 7.50 8.89 -0.47
CA LEU A 181 6.24 9.57 -0.18
C LEU A 181 5.82 10.49 -1.32
N ALA A 182 6.75 11.29 -1.89
CA ALA A 182 6.46 12.17 -3.01
C ALA A 182 5.98 11.36 -4.24
N VAL A 183 6.67 10.27 -4.57
CA VAL A 183 6.26 9.37 -5.66
C VAL A 183 4.88 8.78 -5.40
N VAL A 184 4.59 8.27 -4.19
CA VAL A 184 3.26 7.73 -3.84
C VAL A 184 2.15 8.77 -4.05
N LYS A 185 2.38 10.02 -3.68
CA LYS A 185 1.41 11.10 -3.88
C LYS A 185 1.16 11.44 -5.37
N LEU A 186 2.16 11.20 -6.22
CA LEU A 186 2.08 11.43 -7.66
C LEU A 186 1.51 10.23 -8.45
N LEU A 187 1.58 9.01 -7.89
CA LEU A 187 1.03 7.79 -8.52
C LEU A 187 -0.49 7.80 -8.64
N GLY A 188 -1.18 8.54 -7.79
CA GLY A 188 -2.64 8.55 -7.74
C GLY A 188 -3.20 7.43 -6.84
N LYS A 189 -4.51 7.15 -7.00
CA LYS A 189 -5.23 6.22 -6.16
C LYS A 189 -5.53 4.92 -6.89
N GLY A 190 -5.51 3.81 -6.15
CA GLY A 190 -6.05 2.56 -6.65
C GLY A 190 -7.58 2.60 -6.72
N GLU A 191 -8.16 1.89 -7.69
CA GLU A 191 -9.60 1.80 -7.89
C GLU A 191 -10.03 0.36 -8.22
N TYR A 192 -11.32 0.07 -8.14
CA TYR A 192 -11.88 -1.16 -8.66
C TYR A 192 -12.42 -0.93 -10.06
N ALA A 193 -12.18 -1.89 -10.95
CA ALA A 193 -12.69 -1.85 -12.32
C ALA A 193 -13.23 -3.22 -12.72
N LEU A 194 -14.24 -3.20 -13.60
CA LEU A 194 -14.76 -4.41 -14.23
C LEU A 194 -13.74 -4.93 -15.25
N SER A 195 -13.44 -6.22 -15.20
CA SER A 195 -12.72 -6.96 -16.24
C SER A 195 -13.69 -7.92 -16.93
N ARG A 196 -13.85 -7.78 -18.23
CA ARG A 196 -14.70 -8.65 -19.07
C ARG A 196 -13.86 -9.77 -19.70
N PRO A 197 -14.43 -10.95 -19.93
CA PRO A 197 -13.75 -12.02 -20.66
C PRO A 197 -13.25 -11.55 -22.04
N GLY A 198 -12.04 -11.97 -22.39
CA GLY A 198 -11.42 -11.62 -23.67
C GLY A 198 -10.86 -10.20 -23.79
N GLN A 199 -11.03 -9.37 -22.76
CA GLN A 199 -10.38 -8.06 -22.69
C GLN A 199 -9.08 -8.15 -21.88
N GLU A 200 -8.06 -7.39 -22.30
CA GLU A 200 -6.84 -7.26 -21.51
C GLU A 200 -7.17 -6.51 -20.21
N PRO A 201 -6.91 -7.12 -19.04
CA PRO A 201 -7.25 -6.46 -17.79
C PRO A 201 -6.34 -5.25 -17.56
N PRO A 202 -6.89 -4.14 -17.05
CA PRO A 202 -6.08 -3.03 -16.62
C PRO A 202 -5.18 -3.48 -15.48
N GLY A 203 -3.88 -3.16 -15.57
CA GLY A 203 -2.86 -3.57 -14.61
C GLY A 203 -2.86 -2.75 -13.33
N HIS A 204 -1.99 -3.13 -12.40
CA HIS A 204 -1.68 -2.35 -11.22
C HIS A 204 -0.25 -1.82 -11.31
N PHE A 205 -0.11 -0.56 -11.71
CA PHE A 205 1.17 0.07 -12.04
C PHE A 205 2.23 -0.14 -10.94
N ALA A 206 1.89 0.14 -9.68
CA ALA A 206 2.85 0.02 -8.58
C ALA A 206 3.20 -1.42 -8.17
N LEU A 207 2.35 -2.40 -8.42
CA LEU A 207 2.63 -3.80 -8.09
C LEU A 207 3.31 -4.57 -9.22
N GLY A 208 3.43 -4.00 -10.42
CA GLY A 208 3.98 -4.69 -11.58
C GLY A 208 3.20 -5.94 -11.98
N VAL A 209 1.90 -5.98 -11.70
CA VAL A 209 1.02 -7.11 -12.03
C VAL A 209 -0.11 -6.66 -12.96
N ARG A 210 -0.45 -7.51 -13.93
CA ARG A 210 -1.52 -7.22 -14.90
C ARG A 210 -2.89 -7.66 -14.38
N ASP A 211 -2.96 -8.83 -13.77
CA ASP A 211 -4.18 -9.43 -13.22
C ASP A 211 -4.15 -9.39 -11.70
N TYR A 212 -4.88 -8.46 -11.10
CA TYR A 212 -4.94 -8.35 -9.65
C TYR A 212 -6.39 -8.13 -9.18
N ALA A 213 -6.89 -9.08 -8.39
CA ALA A 213 -8.19 -8.97 -7.75
C ALA A 213 -8.02 -9.06 -6.24
N HIS A 214 -8.95 -8.51 -5.49
CA HIS A 214 -9.03 -8.77 -4.05
C HIS A 214 -9.92 -9.99 -3.79
N SER A 215 -9.40 -11.00 -3.05
CA SER A 215 -10.10 -12.25 -2.76
C SER A 215 -9.79 -12.86 -1.38
N THR A 216 -8.82 -12.30 -0.65
CA THR A 216 -8.21 -12.94 0.52
C THR A 216 -8.76 -12.49 1.87
N ALA A 217 -9.62 -11.46 1.90
CA ALA A 217 -10.18 -10.91 3.14
C ALA A 217 -11.69 -10.65 3.07
N PRO A 218 -12.53 -11.66 2.70
CA PRO A 218 -13.97 -11.46 2.50
C PRO A 218 -14.75 -11.15 3.79
N ASN A 219 -14.14 -11.33 4.95
CA ASN A 219 -14.70 -11.01 6.26
C ASN A 219 -14.70 -9.49 6.56
N ARG A 220 -13.91 -8.69 5.85
CA ARG A 220 -13.74 -7.27 6.10
C ARG A 220 -13.69 -6.39 4.85
N ARG A 221 -13.55 -6.97 3.64
CA ARG A 221 -13.57 -6.23 2.38
C ARG A 221 -14.65 -6.78 1.46
N PHE A 222 -15.61 -5.93 1.11
CA PHE A 222 -16.74 -6.32 0.26
C PHE A 222 -16.33 -6.78 -1.15
N PRO A 223 -15.33 -6.17 -1.84
CA PRO A 223 -14.85 -6.68 -3.13
C PRO A 223 -14.32 -8.11 -3.07
N ASP A 224 -13.69 -8.50 -1.96
CA ASP A 224 -13.25 -9.89 -1.75
C ASP A 224 -14.42 -10.85 -1.64
N LEU A 225 -15.50 -10.44 -0.96
CA LEU A 225 -16.72 -11.25 -0.87
C LEU A 225 -17.37 -11.44 -2.24
N ILE A 226 -17.43 -10.38 -3.07
CA ILE A 226 -17.91 -10.45 -4.46
C ILE A 226 -17.07 -11.47 -5.24
N THR A 227 -15.74 -11.34 -5.20
CA THR A 227 -14.81 -12.25 -5.86
C THR A 227 -15.01 -13.70 -5.37
N GLN A 228 -15.15 -13.92 -4.06
CA GLN A 228 -15.38 -15.26 -3.49
C GLN A 228 -16.73 -15.86 -3.94
N ARG A 229 -17.77 -15.07 -4.11
CA ARG A 229 -19.06 -15.52 -4.65
C ARG A 229 -18.93 -15.96 -6.11
N LEU A 230 -18.22 -15.17 -6.94
CA LEU A 230 -17.91 -15.53 -8.32
C LEU A 230 -17.09 -16.84 -8.40
N VAL A 231 -16.04 -16.96 -7.58
CA VAL A 231 -15.23 -18.20 -7.49
C VAL A 231 -16.08 -19.39 -7.09
N LYS A 232 -16.99 -19.25 -6.12
CA LYS A 232 -17.89 -20.34 -5.69
C LYS A 232 -18.86 -20.78 -6.79
N SER A 233 -19.42 -19.83 -7.56
CA SER A 233 -20.28 -20.13 -8.70
C SER A 233 -19.50 -20.86 -9.78
N ALA A 234 -18.29 -20.38 -10.15
CA ALA A 234 -17.43 -20.98 -11.16
C ALA A 234 -16.95 -22.39 -10.77
N LEU A 235 -16.66 -22.65 -9.49
CA LEU A 235 -16.29 -23.98 -8.99
C LEU A 235 -17.46 -24.98 -9.01
N ALA A 236 -18.68 -24.49 -8.98
CA ALA A 236 -19.89 -25.31 -9.00
C ALA A 236 -20.51 -25.40 -10.40
N ASP A 237 -19.82 -24.88 -11.44
CA ASP A 237 -20.29 -24.77 -12.81
C ASP A 237 -21.71 -24.17 -12.90
N ARG A 238 -21.97 -23.15 -12.06
CA ARG A 238 -23.22 -22.38 -12.00
C ARG A 238 -23.05 -21.03 -12.72
N PRO A 239 -24.15 -20.40 -13.14
CA PRO A 239 -24.12 -19.04 -13.65
C PRO A 239 -23.40 -18.11 -12.67
N PRO A 240 -22.70 -17.08 -13.15
CA PRO A 240 -22.05 -16.08 -12.30
C PRO A 240 -23.03 -15.47 -11.31
N ALA A 241 -22.56 -15.22 -10.08
CA ALA A 241 -23.39 -14.66 -9.01
C ALA A 241 -23.82 -13.21 -9.29
N TYR A 242 -23.17 -12.53 -10.23
CA TYR A 242 -23.42 -11.14 -10.62
C TYR A 242 -23.32 -10.97 -12.12
N GLY A 243 -24.18 -10.13 -12.71
CA GLY A 243 -24.08 -9.69 -14.08
C GLY A 243 -22.96 -8.66 -14.29
N ALA A 244 -22.55 -8.45 -15.54
CA ALA A 244 -21.44 -7.52 -15.86
C ALA A 244 -21.79 -6.06 -15.50
N ASP A 245 -23.02 -5.61 -15.75
CA ASP A 245 -23.43 -4.24 -15.44
C ASP A 245 -23.60 -4.02 -13.94
N GLU A 246 -24.02 -5.05 -13.20
CA GLU A 246 -24.04 -5.03 -11.73
C GLU A 246 -22.62 -4.93 -11.17
N LEU A 247 -21.67 -5.71 -11.70
CA LEU A 247 -20.26 -5.65 -11.30
C LEU A 247 -19.64 -4.28 -11.58
N ASP A 248 -20.00 -3.62 -12.68
CA ASP A 248 -19.53 -2.26 -12.98
C ASP A 248 -20.04 -1.24 -11.95
N GLY A 249 -21.32 -1.33 -11.60
CA GLY A 249 -21.90 -0.54 -10.52
C GLY A 249 -21.22 -0.80 -9.16
N LEU A 250 -20.97 -2.06 -8.83
CA LEU A 250 -20.27 -2.46 -7.61
C LEU A 250 -18.82 -2.00 -7.59
N ALA A 251 -18.11 -1.98 -8.73
CA ALA A 251 -16.74 -1.48 -8.82
C ALA A 251 -16.67 0.01 -8.44
N ARG A 252 -17.57 0.81 -9.02
CA ARG A 252 -17.67 2.26 -8.69
C ARG A 252 -18.01 2.47 -7.23
N HIS A 253 -19.04 1.79 -6.73
CA HIS A 253 -19.46 1.88 -5.34
C HIS A 253 -18.32 1.52 -4.36
N CYS A 254 -17.61 0.42 -4.61
CA CYS A 254 -16.49 0.01 -3.76
C CYS A 254 -15.35 1.03 -3.75
N THR A 255 -15.07 1.66 -4.90
CA THR A 255 -14.05 2.71 -5.01
C THR A 255 -14.46 3.97 -4.23
N GLU A 256 -15.71 4.41 -4.38
CA GLU A 256 -16.25 5.56 -3.66
C GLU A 256 -16.24 5.34 -2.14
N GLN A 257 -16.69 4.16 -1.67
CA GLN A 257 -16.71 3.84 -0.24
C GLN A 257 -15.30 3.70 0.36
N GLU A 258 -14.35 3.16 -0.40
CA GLU A 258 -12.94 3.12 0.02
C GLU A 258 -12.34 4.52 0.14
N ASP A 259 -12.64 5.41 -0.82
CA ASP A 259 -12.23 6.80 -0.78
C ASP A 259 -12.83 7.56 0.40
N ASP A 260 -14.10 7.33 0.72
CA ASP A 260 -14.77 7.96 1.86
C ASP A 260 -14.22 7.42 3.19
N ALA A 261 -14.01 6.12 3.31
CA ALA A 261 -13.36 5.53 4.48
C ALA A 261 -11.95 6.10 4.70
N ALA A 262 -11.16 6.24 3.61
CA ALA A 262 -9.83 6.84 3.68
C ALA A 262 -9.86 8.34 4.04
N LYS A 263 -10.93 9.08 3.70
CA LYS A 263 -11.10 10.47 4.15
C LYS A 263 -11.34 10.55 5.65
N ILE A 264 -12.24 9.69 6.18
CA ILE A 264 -12.54 9.63 7.61
C ILE A 264 -11.30 9.22 8.40
N GLU A 265 -10.60 8.19 7.97
CA GLU A 265 -9.37 7.74 8.62
C GLU A 265 -8.31 8.85 8.66
N ARG A 266 -8.12 9.57 7.55
CA ARG A 266 -7.22 10.75 7.53
C ARG A 266 -7.69 11.85 8.47
N GLN A 267 -9.01 12.09 8.58
CA GLN A 267 -9.56 13.09 9.49
C GLN A 267 -9.23 12.75 10.94
N VAL A 268 -9.47 11.49 11.35
CA VAL A 268 -9.16 11.03 12.71
C VAL A 268 -7.65 11.14 13.00
N ARG A 269 -6.81 10.73 12.05
CA ARG A 269 -5.34 10.87 12.18
C ARG A 269 -4.93 12.34 12.31
N LYS A 270 -5.56 13.25 11.55
CA LYS A 270 -5.29 14.69 11.64
C LYS A 270 -5.73 15.28 12.97
N SER A 271 -6.87 14.89 13.50
CA SER A 271 -7.32 15.31 14.83
C SER A 271 -6.34 14.87 15.92
N ALA A 272 -5.87 13.61 15.87
CA ALA A 272 -4.85 13.11 16.79
C ALA A 272 -3.52 13.88 16.64
N ALA A 273 -3.11 14.17 15.41
CA ALA A 273 -1.90 14.94 15.14
C ALA A 273 -2.00 16.40 15.59
N ALA A 274 -3.16 17.04 15.41
CA ALA A 274 -3.44 18.39 15.90
C ALA A 274 -3.36 18.45 17.41
N LEU A 275 -3.92 17.46 18.11
CA LEU A 275 -3.83 17.34 19.58
C LEU A 275 -2.37 17.23 20.03
N LEU A 276 -1.56 16.40 19.38
CA LEU A 276 -0.14 16.23 19.73
C LEU A 276 0.67 17.52 19.52
N LEU A 277 0.28 18.35 18.56
CA LEU A 277 0.98 19.59 18.20
C LEU A 277 0.42 20.83 18.91
N GLU A 278 -0.67 20.75 19.63
CA GLU A 278 -1.37 21.90 20.22
C GLU A 278 -0.45 22.79 21.06
N GLY A 279 0.43 22.17 21.87
CA GLY A 279 1.40 22.89 22.71
C GLY A 279 2.65 23.40 21.99
N ARG A 280 2.79 23.18 20.67
CA ARG A 280 4.01 23.43 19.90
C ARG A 280 3.86 24.55 18.85
N VAL A 281 2.82 25.38 18.98
CA VAL A 281 2.59 26.54 18.10
C VAL A 281 3.79 27.50 18.18
N GLY A 282 4.29 27.94 17.03
CA GLY A 282 5.49 28.77 16.89
C GLY A 282 6.79 28.00 16.68
N GLU A 283 6.81 26.67 16.85
CA GLU A 283 7.99 25.86 16.56
C GLU A 283 8.24 25.71 15.06
N ARG A 284 9.53 25.50 14.71
CA ARG A 284 9.98 25.29 13.33
C ARG A 284 10.22 23.82 13.04
N PHE A 285 9.90 23.41 11.82
CA PHE A 285 10.03 22.03 11.37
C PHE A 285 10.57 21.97 9.94
N ALA A 286 11.44 21.00 9.69
CA ALA A 286 11.75 20.57 8.34
C ALA A 286 10.53 19.81 7.78
N ALA A 287 10.12 20.13 6.56
CA ALA A 287 8.95 19.57 5.93
C ALA A 287 9.16 19.26 4.45
N LEU A 288 8.36 18.34 3.95
CA LEU A 288 8.26 17.97 2.54
C LEU A 288 6.90 18.41 2.00
N VAL A 289 6.87 19.03 0.83
CA VAL A 289 5.61 19.35 0.13
C VAL A 289 5.00 18.04 -0.39
N THR A 290 3.81 17.71 0.11
CA THR A 290 3.09 16.47 -0.24
C THR A 290 1.88 16.68 -1.12
N GLY A 291 1.51 17.93 -1.35
CA GLY A 291 0.42 18.31 -2.24
C GLY A 291 0.52 19.76 -2.66
N ALA A 292 0.36 20.02 -3.96
CA ALA A 292 0.26 21.35 -4.56
C ALA A 292 -0.86 21.34 -5.60
N ALA A 293 -1.92 22.10 -5.34
CA ALA A 293 -3.10 22.19 -6.19
C ALA A 293 -3.81 23.53 -5.95
N ASP A 294 -4.76 23.91 -6.81
CA ASP A 294 -5.57 25.13 -6.67
C ASP A 294 -6.26 25.25 -5.31
N LYS A 295 -6.56 24.12 -4.67
CA LYS A 295 -7.21 24.05 -3.36
C LYS A 295 -6.26 24.36 -2.20
N GLY A 296 -4.95 24.41 -2.43
CA GLY A 296 -3.91 24.70 -1.45
C GLY A 296 -2.67 23.84 -1.60
N THR A 297 -1.69 24.15 -0.76
CA THR A 297 -0.43 23.42 -0.63
C THR A 297 -0.38 22.73 0.73
N TRP A 298 0.07 21.47 0.76
CA TRP A 298 0.22 20.68 1.97
C TRP A 298 1.66 20.28 2.16
N VAL A 299 2.08 20.27 3.41
CA VAL A 299 3.42 19.86 3.82
C VAL A 299 3.33 18.80 4.88
N ARG A 300 4.31 17.90 4.90
CA ARG A 300 4.49 16.91 5.95
C ARG A 300 5.78 17.17 6.71
N ILE A 301 5.67 17.39 8.02
CA ILE A 301 6.83 17.44 8.91
C ILE A 301 7.30 16.02 9.22
N THR A 302 8.59 15.86 9.52
CA THR A 302 9.21 14.54 9.68
C THR A 302 9.04 13.98 11.10
N ARG A 303 9.13 14.86 12.11
CA ARG A 303 9.08 14.45 13.53
C ARG A 303 8.25 15.45 14.35
N PRO A 304 7.03 15.02 14.75
CA PRO A 304 6.31 13.80 14.37
C PRO A 304 5.92 13.79 12.89
N PRO A 305 5.61 12.62 12.27
CA PRO A 305 5.24 12.53 10.84
C PRO A 305 3.80 13.00 10.61
N VAL A 306 3.61 14.32 10.56
CA VAL A 306 2.30 14.99 10.49
C VAL A 306 2.17 15.83 9.22
N GLU A 307 1.01 15.71 8.55
CA GLU A 307 0.65 16.52 7.38
C GLU A 307 -0.26 17.66 7.78
N GLY A 308 0.05 18.88 7.33
CA GLY A 308 -0.77 20.08 7.51
C GLY A 308 -0.77 20.96 6.28
N ARG A 309 -1.58 22.04 6.31
CA ARG A 309 -1.70 22.99 5.20
C ARG A 309 -0.64 24.07 5.34
N LEU A 310 0.02 24.40 4.24
CA LEU A 310 0.88 25.58 4.15
C LEU A 310 0.03 26.79 3.75
N VAL A 311 -0.29 27.65 4.72
CA VAL A 311 -1.22 28.78 4.52
C VAL A 311 -0.55 30.07 4.04
N ARG A 312 0.80 30.14 4.09
CA ARG A 312 1.60 31.27 3.65
C ARG A 312 2.97 30.81 3.13
N GLY A 313 3.49 31.46 2.08
CA GLY A 313 4.79 31.17 1.49
C GLY A 313 4.81 29.88 0.68
N PHE A 314 3.69 29.57 0.03
CA PHE A 314 3.51 28.35 -0.79
C PHE A 314 3.79 28.58 -2.28
N GLU A 315 3.99 29.82 -2.70
CA GLU A 315 4.17 30.19 -4.10
C GLU A 315 5.40 29.50 -4.70
N GLY A 316 5.22 28.90 -5.87
CA GLY A 316 6.28 28.22 -6.63
C GLY A 316 6.69 26.85 -6.09
N LEU A 317 6.03 26.35 -5.06
CA LEU A 317 6.30 25.01 -4.52
C LEU A 317 5.50 23.91 -5.24
N ASP A 318 6.12 22.75 -5.44
CA ASP A 318 5.46 21.55 -5.95
C ASP A 318 5.81 20.31 -5.08
N VAL A 319 5.09 19.22 -5.33
CA VAL A 319 5.28 17.96 -4.61
C VAL A 319 6.73 17.49 -4.70
N GLY A 320 7.32 17.16 -3.57
CA GLY A 320 8.71 16.73 -3.42
C GLY A 320 9.65 17.85 -2.96
N ASP A 321 9.23 19.13 -2.96
CA ASP A 321 10.06 20.22 -2.48
C ASP A 321 10.26 20.15 -0.96
N ARG A 322 11.49 20.40 -0.50
CA ARG A 322 11.83 20.49 0.92
C ARG A 322 11.82 21.94 1.39
N VAL A 323 11.14 22.17 2.50
CA VAL A 323 10.94 23.50 3.06
C VAL A 323 11.10 23.50 4.58
N GLU A 324 11.47 24.65 5.14
CA GLU A 324 11.34 24.90 6.58
C GLU A 324 10.04 25.65 6.83
N VAL A 325 9.24 25.16 7.77
CA VAL A 325 7.93 25.73 8.09
C VAL A 325 7.80 25.99 9.59
N THR A 326 6.96 26.95 9.96
CA THR A 326 6.59 27.24 11.34
C THR A 326 5.15 26.80 11.57
N LEU A 327 4.88 26.08 12.67
CA LEU A 327 3.51 25.75 13.07
C LEU A 327 2.77 27.03 13.50
N LYS A 328 1.71 27.35 12.80
CA LYS A 328 0.92 28.55 13.02
C LYS A 328 -0.26 28.34 13.94
N SER A 329 -1.02 27.27 13.70
CA SER A 329 -2.22 26.94 14.49
C SER A 329 -2.59 25.48 14.35
N THR A 330 -3.34 24.97 15.33
CA THR A 330 -3.98 23.66 15.31
C THR A 330 -5.46 23.82 15.69
N ASP A 331 -6.31 22.98 15.11
CA ASP A 331 -7.72 22.80 15.49
C ASP A 331 -7.99 21.30 15.62
N VAL A 332 -8.05 20.82 16.84
CA VAL A 332 -8.19 19.39 17.15
C VAL A 332 -9.52 18.82 16.65
N GLU A 333 -10.61 19.58 16.80
CA GLU A 333 -11.96 19.12 16.43
C GLU A 333 -12.07 18.93 14.90
N ARG A 334 -11.52 19.87 14.14
CA ARG A 334 -11.50 19.81 12.67
C ARG A 334 -10.31 19.07 12.11
N GLY A 335 -9.31 18.74 12.93
CA GLY A 335 -8.05 18.14 12.50
C GLY A 335 -7.24 19.06 11.58
N PHE A 336 -7.34 20.38 11.76
CA PHE A 336 -6.60 21.35 10.97
C PHE A 336 -5.25 21.63 11.63
N ILE A 337 -4.23 21.66 10.81
CA ILE A 337 -2.86 21.96 11.20
C ILE A 337 -2.34 22.91 10.12
N ASP A 338 -2.08 24.15 10.51
CA ASP A 338 -1.63 25.19 9.60
C ASP A 338 -0.16 25.52 9.84
N PHE A 339 0.58 25.53 8.76
CA PHE A 339 1.98 25.93 8.72
C PHE A 339 2.15 27.20 7.90
N GLU A 340 3.22 27.95 8.18
CA GLU A 340 3.65 29.06 7.34
C GLU A 340 5.14 28.96 7.03
N ARG A 341 5.52 29.40 5.82
CA ARG A 341 6.91 29.61 5.40
C ARG A 341 7.16 31.10 5.33
N ARG A 342 8.31 31.54 5.84
CA ARG A 342 8.76 32.94 5.76
C ARG A 342 9.54 33.21 4.50
#